data_ef7d8424ec12a04c160bc02def86dd54
#
_entry.id   ef7d8424ec12a04c160bc02def86dd54
#
_cell.length_a   1.000
_cell.length_b   1.000
_cell.length_c   1.000
_cell.angle_alpha   90.00
_cell.angle_beta   90.00
_cell.angle_gamma   90.00
#
_symmetry.space_group_name_H-M   'P 1'
#
loop_
_entity.id
_entity.type
_entity.pdbx_description
1 polymer ?
#
loop_
_entity_poly.entity_id
_entity_poly.type
_entity_poly.pdbx_seq_one_letter_code
_entity_poly.pdbx_strand_id
1 'polypeptide(L)'
;FVERFGAVPQLVVCGGGHVAAAVVRMAKLLGLTVVAVDDRQEYAQELSKAGADQVLCLPFDQALEQVPGGSETYFVVVTRAHAYDVVCLRSILKKPGAYVGMMGSRSRADLVRRQLLEAGVDQARVEAIHAPIGLSIGAKTAEEIALSILAQVVSVKNARPQTEGFVPALLEAMEQARLQNQPAVLATIVARHGSTPREVGAKMLITSQGTAAGSVGGGIMEYRTLQAAEEMLSGAAAPVQIVT
;
A
#
# COMPACT_ATOMS: atom_id res chain seq x y z
N PHE A 1 -17.17 -8.40 -17.11
CA PHE A 1 -16.49 -7.70 -16.04
C PHE A 1 -14.98 -7.97 -16.16
N VAL A 2 -14.17 -6.92 -16.15
CA VAL A 2 -12.70 -7.03 -16.16
C VAL A 2 -12.20 -6.31 -14.93
N GLU A 3 -11.51 -7.02 -14.05
CA GLU A 3 -10.94 -6.48 -12.83
C GLU A 3 -9.42 -6.38 -12.94
N ARG A 4 -8.88 -5.26 -12.52
CA ARG A 4 -7.44 -5.06 -12.43
C ARG A 4 -6.96 -5.53 -11.06
N PHE A 5 -6.13 -6.55 -11.02
CA PHE A 5 -5.45 -6.95 -9.79
C PHE A 5 -4.45 -5.87 -9.41
N GLY A 6 -4.64 -5.26 -8.23
CA GLY A 6 -3.69 -4.32 -7.64
C GLY A 6 -2.59 -5.08 -6.89
N ALA A 7 -1.36 -4.57 -6.94
CA ALA A 7 -0.34 -4.99 -5.99
C ALA A 7 -0.74 -4.56 -4.57
N VAL A 8 -0.36 -5.33 -3.55
CA VAL A 8 -0.54 -4.93 -2.15
C VAL A 8 0.16 -3.58 -1.91
N PRO A 9 -0.51 -2.61 -1.26
CA PRO A 9 0.09 -1.31 -0.99
C PRO A 9 1.42 -1.46 -0.23
N GLN A 10 2.50 -0.95 -0.83
CA GLN A 10 3.85 -1.05 -0.30
C GLN A 10 4.38 0.33 0.06
N LEU A 11 4.83 0.50 1.29
CA LEU A 11 5.54 1.68 1.75
C LEU A 11 7.05 1.42 1.72
N VAL A 12 7.78 2.26 1.01
CA VAL A 12 9.25 2.23 0.96
C VAL A 12 9.80 3.40 1.76
N VAL A 13 10.52 3.12 2.84
CA VAL A 13 11.07 4.13 3.76
C VAL A 13 12.58 4.21 3.57
N CYS A 14 13.08 5.35 3.11
CA CYS A 14 14.50 5.63 2.93
C CYS A 14 15.03 6.46 4.10
N GLY A 15 15.88 5.86 4.93
CA GLY A 15 16.44 6.42 6.15
C GLY A 15 15.99 5.64 7.38
N GLY A 16 16.88 5.54 8.42
CA GLY A 16 16.68 4.72 9.62
C GLY A 16 16.59 5.51 10.93
N GLY A 17 16.40 6.84 10.87
CA GLY A 17 16.27 7.68 12.07
C GLY A 17 14.96 7.46 12.84
N HIS A 18 14.78 8.17 13.94
CA HIS A 18 13.61 8.04 14.82
C HIS A 18 12.27 8.21 14.09
N VAL A 19 12.18 9.17 13.16
CA VAL A 19 10.98 9.38 12.34
C VAL A 19 10.72 8.15 11.45
N ALA A 20 11.75 7.60 10.81
CA ALA A 20 11.62 6.40 9.98
C ALA A 20 11.11 5.21 10.78
N ALA A 21 11.67 4.95 11.97
CA ALA A 21 11.22 3.86 12.84
C ALA A 21 9.76 4.06 13.30
N ALA A 22 9.35 5.30 13.60
CA ALA A 22 7.96 5.62 13.92
C ALA A 22 7.03 5.40 12.72
N VAL A 23 7.44 5.82 11.51
CA VAL A 23 6.70 5.57 10.26
C VAL A 23 6.51 4.07 10.03
N VAL A 24 7.57 3.26 10.19
CA VAL A 24 7.50 1.80 10.04
C VAL A 24 6.47 1.20 11.01
N ARG A 25 6.58 1.50 12.31
CA ARG A 25 5.64 0.97 13.33
C ARG A 25 4.19 1.31 13.01
N MET A 26 3.91 2.56 12.68
CA MET A 26 2.53 3.00 12.38
C MET A 26 2.03 2.44 11.05
N ALA A 27 2.89 2.32 10.03
CA ALA A 27 2.53 1.73 8.76
C ALA A 27 2.09 0.26 8.90
N LYS A 28 2.72 -0.50 9.80
CA LYS A 28 2.30 -1.87 10.12
C LYS A 28 0.92 -1.93 10.76
N LEU A 29 0.56 -0.98 11.63
CA LEU A 29 -0.79 -0.86 12.19
C LEU A 29 -1.85 -0.54 11.11
N LEU A 30 -1.45 0.14 10.03
CA LEU A 30 -2.30 0.44 8.87
C LEU A 30 -2.37 -0.72 7.85
N GLY A 31 -1.72 -1.86 8.12
CA GLY A 31 -1.71 -3.03 7.24
C GLY A 31 -0.87 -2.86 5.97
N LEU A 32 0.06 -1.91 5.93
CA LEU A 32 0.96 -1.72 4.79
C LEU A 32 2.12 -2.72 4.84
N THR A 33 2.54 -3.21 3.68
CA THR A 33 3.83 -3.88 3.53
C THR A 33 4.94 -2.83 3.52
N VAL A 34 5.96 -3.00 4.35
CA VAL A 34 7.02 -2.01 4.54
C VAL A 34 8.37 -2.55 4.12
N VAL A 35 9.00 -1.88 3.15
CA VAL A 35 10.40 -2.04 2.81
C VAL A 35 11.16 -0.84 3.36
N ALA A 36 12.20 -1.08 4.15
CA ALA A 36 13.01 -0.03 4.75
C ALA A 36 14.46 -0.10 4.25
N VAL A 37 15.09 1.05 4.06
CA VAL A 37 16.43 1.20 3.50
C VAL A 37 17.25 2.15 4.37
N ASP A 38 18.40 1.71 4.84
CA ASP A 38 19.47 2.58 5.39
C ASP A 38 20.84 1.94 5.12
N ASP A 39 21.85 2.76 4.84
CA ASP A 39 23.21 2.30 4.52
C ASP A 39 24.03 1.92 5.77
N ARG A 40 23.48 2.06 6.97
CA ARG A 40 24.12 1.81 8.25
C ARG A 40 23.46 0.66 8.99
N GLN A 41 24.25 -0.34 9.38
CA GLN A 41 23.79 -1.58 9.98
C GLN A 41 22.95 -1.37 11.26
N GLU A 42 23.37 -0.45 12.14
CA GLU A 42 22.67 -0.14 13.38
C GLU A 42 21.24 0.38 13.14
N TYR A 43 21.07 1.25 12.15
CA TYR A 43 19.76 1.80 11.79
C TYR A 43 18.88 0.79 11.03
N ALA A 44 19.49 -0.05 10.21
CA ALA A 44 18.80 -1.16 9.57
C ALA A 44 18.22 -2.14 10.61
N GLN A 45 18.97 -2.43 11.68
CA GLN A 45 18.49 -3.25 12.79
C GLN A 45 17.31 -2.61 13.52
N GLU A 46 17.35 -1.29 13.76
CA GLU A 46 16.23 -0.58 14.40
C GLU A 46 14.96 -0.59 13.51
N LEU A 47 15.10 -0.49 12.19
CA LEU A 47 13.99 -0.62 11.26
C LEU A 47 13.39 -2.04 11.27
N SER A 48 14.22 -3.07 11.37
CA SER A 48 13.77 -4.46 11.55
C SER A 48 12.99 -4.64 12.85
N LYS A 49 13.52 -4.13 13.98
CA LYS A 49 12.82 -4.14 15.27
C LYS A 49 11.50 -3.35 15.23
N ALA A 50 11.42 -2.30 14.41
CA ALA A 50 10.20 -1.52 14.22
C ALA A 50 9.13 -2.29 13.44
N GLY A 51 9.45 -3.45 12.84
CA GLY A 51 8.52 -4.34 12.16
C GLY A 51 8.50 -4.21 10.64
N ALA A 52 9.53 -3.66 10.00
CA ALA A 52 9.65 -3.66 8.55
C ALA A 52 9.65 -5.11 8.01
N ASP A 53 8.89 -5.37 6.95
CA ASP A 53 8.80 -6.70 6.33
C ASP A 53 10.08 -7.08 5.59
N GLN A 54 10.76 -6.06 5.03
CA GLN A 54 12.07 -6.20 4.42
C GLN A 54 12.94 -5.02 4.79
N VAL A 55 14.20 -5.28 5.11
CA VAL A 55 15.21 -4.24 5.37
C VAL A 55 16.41 -4.45 4.44
N LEU A 56 16.76 -3.42 3.71
CA LEU A 56 17.91 -3.38 2.83
C LEU A 56 19.01 -2.50 3.44
N CYS A 57 20.07 -3.13 3.94
CA CYS A 57 21.26 -2.44 4.46
C CYS A 57 22.29 -2.30 3.36
N LEU A 58 22.08 -1.34 2.45
CA LEU A 58 22.87 -1.09 1.25
C LEU A 58 22.92 0.42 0.98
N PRO A 59 23.89 0.91 0.16
CA PRO A 59 23.80 2.25 -0.41
C PRO A 59 22.42 2.48 -1.04
N PHE A 60 21.85 3.68 -0.85
CA PHE A 60 20.46 3.95 -1.20
C PHE A 60 20.11 3.70 -2.67
N ASP A 61 21.02 4.02 -3.59
CA ASP A 61 20.84 3.76 -5.02
C ASP A 61 20.75 2.26 -5.32
N GLN A 62 21.69 1.47 -4.77
CA GLN A 62 21.73 0.01 -4.95
C GLN A 62 20.51 -0.67 -4.31
N ALA A 63 20.12 -0.24 -3.11
CA ALA A 63 18.91 -0.76 -2.46
C ALA A 63 17.66 -0.45 -3.27
N LEU A 64 17.54 0.79 -3.74
CA LEU A 64 16.37 1.21 -4.52
C LEU A 64 16.30 0.56 -5.90
N GLU A 65 17.41 0.11 -6.49
CA GLU A 65 17.39 -0.71 -7.72
C GLU A 65 16.66 -2.05 -7.50
N GLN A 66 16.77 -2.63 -6.31
CA GLN A 66 16.13 -3.90 -5.96
C GLN A 66 14.64 -3.74 -5.58
N VAL A 67 14.18 -2.52 -5.30
CA VAL A 67 12.78 -2.25 -4.95
C VAL A 67 12.00 -1.93 -6.20
N PRO A 68 11.00 -2.73 -6.59
CA PRO A 68 10.16 -2.42 -7.74
C PRO A 68 9.28 -1.20 -7.45
N GLY A 69 9.06 -0.36 -8.49
CA GLY A 69 8.03 0.66 -8.44
C GLY A 69 6.68 0.10 -8.89
N GLY A 70 5.60 0.80 -8.55
CA GLY A 70 4.25 0.39 -8.97
C GLY A 70 3.19 1.42 -8.60
N SER A 71 1.98 1.22 -9.13
CA SER A 71 0.83 2.08 -8.84
C SER A 71 0.42 2.05 -7.36
N GLU A 72 0.86 1.06 -6.60
CA GLU A 72 0.60 0.91 -5.16
C GLU A 72 1.89 1.01 -4.33
N THR A 73 2.94 1.66 -4.86
CA THR A 73 4.19 1.90 -4.14
C THR A 73 4.27 3.35 -3.68
N TYR A 74 4.46 3.55 -2.38
CA TYR A 74 4.53 4.85 -1.71
C TYR A 74 5.94 5.05 -1.17
N PHE A 75 6.65 6.06 -1.63
CA PHE A 75 8.03 6.33 -1.24
C PHE A 75 8.11 7.47 -0.22
N VAL A 76 8.79 7.22 0.89
CA VAL A 76 9.01 8.15 1.99
C VAL A 76 10.52 8.33 2.19
N VAL A 77 11.03 9.52 1.88
CA VAL A 77 12.45 9.86 2.01
C VAL A 77 12.64 10.71 3.26
N VAL A 78 13.25 10.11 4.29
CA VAL A 78 13.49 10.70 5.61
C VAL A 78 14.96 10.53 6.01
N THR A 79 15.87 10.82 5.07
CA THR A 79 17.30 10.61 5.24
C THR A 79 17.94 11.71 6.12
N ARG A 80 19.18 11.42 6.58
CA ARG A 80 19.96 12.34 7.43
C ARG A 80 20.51 13.60 6.75
N ALA A 81 20.66 13.59 5.41
CA ALA A 81 21.28 14.69 4.68
C ALA A 81 20.74 14.83 3.26
N HIS A 82 20.72 16.07 2.74
CA HIS A 82 20.19 16.41 1.42
C HIS A 82 20.87 15.64 0.26
N ALA A 83 22.16 15.29 0.39
CA ALA A 83 22.87 14.50 -0.62
C ALA A 83 22.22 13.11 -0.79
N TYR A 84 21.81 12.47 0.29
CA TYR A 84 21.09 11.18 0.24
C TYR A 84 19.66 11.34 -0.28
N ASP A 85 18.99 12.46 0.00
CA ASP A 85 17.67 12.74 -0.57
C ASP A 85 17.73 12.75 -2.10
N VAL A 86 18.73 13.44 -2.67
CA VAL A 86 18.92 13.51 -4.13
C VAL A 86 19.20 12.12 -4.71
N VAL A 87 20.06 11.33 -4.06
CA VAL A 87 20.35 9.94 -4.48
C VAL A 87 19.06 9.10 -4.48
N CYS A 88 18.30 9.13 -3.39
CA CYS A 88 17.03 8.41 -3.29
C CYS A 88 16.05 8.85 -4.37
N LEU A 89 15.80 10.14 -4.49
CA LEU A 89 14.80 10.67 -5.41
C LEU A 89 15.17 10.43 -6.87
N ARG A 90 16.45 10.52 -7.25
CA ARG A 90 16.88 10.16 -8.62
C ARG A 90 16.58 8.70 -8.96
N SER A 91 16.74 7.78 -8.01
CA SER A 91 16.42 6.36 -8.21
C SER A 91 14.92 6.11 -8.22
N ILE A 92 14.17 6.74 -7.30
CA ILE A 92 12.72 6.63 -7.18
C ILE A 92 12.00 7.19 -8.41
N LEU A 93 12.41 8.38 -8.88
CA LEU A 93 11.76 9.06 -10.00
C LEU A 93 12.00 8.42 -11.37
N LYS A 94 12.82 7.39 -11.47
CA LYS A 94 12.93 6.53 -12.66
C LYS A 94 11.82 5.48 -12.75
N LYS A 95 11.04 5.29 -11.69
CA LYS A 95 10.04 4.24 -11.54
C LYS A 95 8.63 4.82 -11.40
N PRO A 96 7.58 4.04 -11.70
CA PRO A 96 6.23 4.42 -11.29
C PRO A 96 6.10 4.37 -9.76
N GLY A 97 5.35 5.31 -9.21
CA GLY A 97 5.03 5.36 -7.78
C GLY A 97 3.68 6.05 -7.57
N ALA A 98 2.97 5.61 -6.54
CA ALA A 98 1.71 6.21 -6.11
C ALA A 98 1.91 7.55 -5.43
N TYR A 99 3.02 7.66 -4.70
CA TYR A 99 3.35 8.78 -3.86
C TYR A 99 4.87 8.87 -3.68
N VAL A 100 5.40 10.06 -3.70
CA VAL A 100 6.79 10.34 -3.35
C VAL A 100 6.80 11.54 -2.40
N GLY A 101 7.30 11.35 -1.19
CA GLY A 101 7.43 12.41 -0.21
C GLY A 101 8.85 12.51 0.36
N MET A 102 9.31 13.73 0.64
CA MET A 102 10.63 14.00 1.20
C MET A 102 10.54 14.90 2.43
N MET A 103 11.18 14.48 3.52
CA MET A 103 11.30 15.25 4.74
C MET A 103 12.37 16.34 4.61
N GLY A 104 12.02 17.54 4.98
CA GLY A 104 12.96 18.67 5.02
C GLY A 104 12.25 20.00 5.14
N SER A 105 13.03 21.07 5.41
CA SER A 105 12.51 22.43 5.33
C SER A 105 12.16 22.80 3.89
N ARG A 106 11.38 23.86 3.70
CA ARG A 106 11.07 24.39 2.35
C ARG A 106 12.33 24.69 1.56
N SER A 107 13.32 25.36 2.19
CA SER A 107 14.61 25.66 1.54
C SER A 107 15.39 24.42 1.13
N ARG A 108 15.36 23.34 1.94
CA ARG A 108 15.96 22.05 1.57
C ARG A 108 15.22 21.41 0.39
N ALA A 109 13.88 21.45 0.39
CA ALA A 109 13.08 20.96 -0.70
C ALA A 109 13.39 21.68 -2.03
N ASP A 110 13.50 23.01 -1.99
CA ASP A 110 13.80 23.79 -3.19
C ASP A 110 15.22 23.54 -3.72
N LEU A 111 16.19 23.32 -2.81
CA LEU A 111 17.54 22.93 -3.22
C LEU A 111 17.55 21.57 -3.92
N VAL A 112 16.89 20.58 -3.33
CA VAL A 112 16.81 19.22 -3.90
C VAL A 112 16.09 19.23 -5.25
N ARG A 113 14.97 19.96 -5.38
CA ARG A 113 14.26 20.10 -6.65
C ARG A 113 15.15 20.66 -7.74
N ARG A 114 15.91 21.73 -7.46
CA ARG A 114 16.87 22.30 -8.43
C ARG A 114 17.91 21.28 -8.87
N GLN A 115 18.52 20.56 -7.92
CA GLN A 115 19.52 19.54 -8.24
C GLN A 115 18.96 18.38 -9.08
N LEU A 116 17.70 18.00 -8.88
CA LEU A 116 17.02 16.99 -9.68
C LEU A 116 16.78 17.48 -11.12
N LEU A 117 16.35 18.73 -11.29
CA LEU A 117 16.16 19.34 -12.61
C LEU A 117 17.49 19.49 -13.35
N GLU A 118 18.55 19.97 -12.68
CA GLU A 118 19.91 20.04 -13.23
C GLU A 118 20.46 18.65 -13.64
N ALA A 119 20.05 17.60 -12.94
CA ALA A 119 20.36 16.23 -13.29
C ALA A 119 19.49 15.62 -14.42
N GLY A 120 18.61 16.42 -15.04
CA GLY A 120 17.75 16.02 -16.16
C GLY A 120 16.52 15.22 -15.78
N VAL A 121 16.08 15.25 -14.52
CA VAL A 121 14.83 14.62 -14.12
C VAL A 121 13.66 15.45 -14.65
N ASP A 122 12.63 14.76 -15.14
CA ASP A 122 11.42 15.38 -15.69
C ASP A 122 10.75 16.33 -14.69
N GLN A 123 10.40 17.54 -15.15
CA GLN A 123 9.87 18.61 -14.32
C GLN A 123 8.54 18.20 -13.62
N ALA A 124 7.64 17.57 -14.33
CA ALA A 124 6.35 17.17 -13.77
C ALA A 124 6.53 16.14 -12.63
N ARG A 125 7.52 15.25 -12.75
CA ARG A 125 7.88 14.31 -11.68
C ARG A 125 8.49 15.00 -10.47
N VAL A 126 9.32 16.01 -10.68
CA VAL A 126 9.93 16.80 -9.59
C VAL A 126 8.87 17.63 -8.86
N GLU A 127 7.94 18.24 -9.58
CA GLU A 127 6.83 19.01 -9.01
C GLU A 127 5.84 18.13 -8.22
N ALA A 128 5.67 16.88 -8.60
CA ALA A 128 4.81 15.92 -7.90
C ALA A 128 5.38 15.43 -6.56
N ILE A 129 6.61 15.78 -6.20
CA ILE A 129 7.20 15.42 -4.90
C ILE A 129 6.51 16.22 -3.79
N HIS A 130 5.95 15.53 -2.81
CA HIS A 130 5.43 16.11 -1.58
C HIS A 130 6.60 16.51 -0.67
N ALA A 131 7.02 17.78 -0.73
CA ALA A 131 8.12 18.33 0.07
C ALA A 131 7.83 19.79 0.46
N PRO A 132 7.73 20.06 1.77
CA PRO A 132 7.86 19.16 2.93
C PRO A 132 6.80 18.06 2.94
N ILE A 133 7.22 16.83 3.35
CA ILE A 133 6.34 15.68 3.48
C ILE A 133 5.35 15.84 4.64
N GLY A 134 4.15 15.25 4.50
CA GLY A 134 3.14 15.19 5.55
C GLY A 134 2.12 16.32 5.51
N LEU A 135 1.02 16.11 6.21
CA LEU A 135 -0.02 17.13 6.40
C LEU A 135 0.42 18.13 7.47
N SER A 136 0.02 19.40 7.32
CA SER A 136 0.34 20.46 8.29
C SER A 136 -0.54 20.32 9.54
N ILE A 137 -0.09 19.54 10.53
CA ILE A 137 -0.78 19.30 11.80
C ILE A 137 -0.05 19.90 13.00
N GLY A 138 1.02 20.67 12.78
CA GLY A 138 1.83 21.22 13.87
C GLY A 138 2.73 20.19 14.57
N ALA A 139 3.03 19.07 13.91
CA ALA A 139 3.85 17.97 14.44
C ALA A 139 5.24 18.43 14.92
N LYS A 140 5.65 17.94 16.11
CA LYS A 140 6.94 18.28 16.77
C LYS A 140 7.76 17.04 17.10
N THR A 141 7.13 15.96 17.56
CA THR A 141 7.81 14.69 17.90
C THR A 141 7.98 13.79 16.68
N ALA A 142 8.84 12.79 16.77
CA ALA A 142 9.04 11.82 15.69
C ALA A 142 7.74 11.07 15.35
N GLU A 143 6.96 10.75 16.36
CA GLU A 143 5.67 10.06 16.23
C GLU A 143 4.60 10.96 15.58
N GLU A 144 4.53 12.23 15.96
CA GLU A 144 3.61 13.18 15.33
C GLU A 144 3.97 13.45 13.87
N ILE A 145 5.27 13.54 13.56
CA ILE A 145 5.75 13.66 12.18
C ILE A 145 5.39 12.39 11.38
N ALA A 146 5.59 11.21 11.94
CA ALA A 146 5.19 9.95 11.31
C ALA A 146 3.68 9.88 11.07
N LEU A 147 2.86 10.33 12.01
CA LEU A 147 1.41 10.44 11.85
C LEU A 147 1.04 11.38 10.70
N SER A 148 1.67 12.56 10.64
CA SER A 148 1.48 13.55 9.56
C SER A 148 1.81 12.96 8.18
N ILE A 149 2.94 12.23 8.07
CA ILE A 149 3.37 11.55 6.84
C ILE A 149 2.35 10.50 6.42
N LEU A 150 1.97 9.60 7.33
CA LEU A 150 1.05 8.51 7.02
C LEU A 150 -0.37 8.99 6.76
N ALA A 151 -0.82 10.07 7.41
CA ALA A 151 -2.10 10.71 7.09
C ALA A 151 -2.11 11.21 5.63
N GLN A 152 -1.03 11.81 5.15
CA GLN A 152 -0.91 12.23 3.74
C GLN A 152 -0.86 11.01 2.80
N VAL A 153 -0.10 9.96 3.12
CA VAL A 153 -0.07 8.70 2.34
C VAL A 153 -1.47 8.09 2.24
N VAL A 154 -2.21 8.00 3.36
CA VAL A 154 -3.58 7.48 3.38
C VAL A 154 -4.52 8.36 2.56
N SER A 155 -4.39 9.68 2.64
CA SER A 155 -5.17 10.62 1.83
C SER A 155 -4.97 10.38 0.33
N VAL A 156 -3.71 10.27 -0.12
CA VAL A 156 -3.39 9.99 -1.53
C VAL A 156 -3.86 8.60 -1.95
N LYS A 157 -3.67 7.59 -1.08
CA LYS A 157 -4.14 6.22 -1.31
C LYS A 157 -5.66 6.18 -1.54
N ASN A 158 -6.42 6.83 -0.66
CA ASN A 158 -7.89 6.78 -0.69
C ASN A 158 -8.54 7.74 -1.70
N ALA A 159 -7.81 8.74 -2.20
CA ALA A 159 -8.27 9.59 -3.29
C ALA A 159 -8.31 8.88 -4.66
N ARG A 160 -7.66 7.73 -4.78
CA ARG A 160 -7.70 6.89 -5.98
C ARG A 160 -8.94 6.03 -5.97
N PRO A 161 -9.53 5.72 -7.15
CA PRO A 161 -10.59 4.72 -7.23
C PRO A 161 -10.06 3.41 -6.63
N GLN A 162 -10.51 3.09 -5.44
CA GLN A 162 -10.17 1.81 -4.81
C GLN A 162 -11.14 0.76 -5.37
N THR A 163 -10.64 -0.17 -6.12
CA THR A 163 -11.24 -1.49 -6.17
C THR A 163 -10.74 -2.22 -4.92
N GLU A 164 -11.62 -2.55 -3.97
CA GLU A 164 -11.28 -3.46 -2.89
C GLU A 164 -10.88 -4.80 -3.53
N GLY A 165 -9.59 -4.96 -3.76
CA GLY A 165 -9.04 -6.14 -4.43
C GLY A 165 -8.91 -7.34 -3.49
N PHE A 166 -8.05 -8.26 -3.87
CA PHE A 166 -7.73 -9.41 -3.04
C PHE A 166 -6.90 -8.99 -1.82
N VAL A 167 -7.50 -9.07 -0.64
CA VAL A 167 -6.78 -8.89 0.62
C VAL A 167 -5.98 -10.16 0.96
N PRO A 168 -4.86 -10.08 1.72
CA PRO A 168 -4.02 -11.24 2.03
C PRO A 168 -4.81 -12.45 2.56
N ALA A 169 -5.72 -12.23 3.51
CA ALA A 169 -6.56 -13.29 4.08
C ALA A 169 -7.43 -14.01 3.02
N LEU A 170 -7.88 -13.30 1.98
CA LEU A 170 -8.65 -13.89 0.89
C LEU A 170 -7.75 -14.77 0.01
N LEU A 171 -6.52 -14.30 -0.30
CA LEU A 171 -5.56 -15.08 -1.08
C LEU A 171 -5.12 -16.34 -0.34
N GLU A 172 -4.88 -16.25 0.97
CA GLU A 172 -4.57 -17.39 1.82
C GLU A 172 -5.72 -18.42 1.83
N ALA A 173 -6.95 -17.95 2.00
CA ALA A 173 -8.13 -18.83 1.98
C ALA A 173 -8.33 -19.50 0.61
N MET A 174 -8.10 -18.78 -0.49
CA MET A 174 -8.15 -19.34 -1.84
C MET A 174 -7.09 -20.41 -2.05
N GLU A 175 -5.85 -20.17 -1.61
CA GLU A 175 -4.77 -21.15 -1.69
C GLU A 175 -5.05 -22.39 -0.83
N GLN A 176 -5.60 -22.21 0.36
CA GLN A 176 -6.04 -23.32 1.22
C GLN A 176 -7.12 -24.16 0.54
N ALA A 177 -8.16 -23.55 -0.02
CA ALA A 177 -9.20 -24.25 -0.75
C ALA A 177 -8.61 -25.02 -1.94
N ARG A 178 -7.67 -24.41 -2.68
CA ARG A 178 -6.97 -25.07 -3.80
C ARG A 178 -6.15 -26.27 -3.35
N LEU A 179 -5.36 -26.14 -2.28
CA LEU A 179 -4.52 -27.23 -1.75
C LEU A 179 -5.37 -28.41 -1.24
N GLN A 180 -6.53 -28.12 -0.67
CA GLN A 180 -7.47 -29.11 -0.17
C GLN A 180 -8.40 -29.68 -1.26
N ASN A 181 -8.24 -29.22 -2.50
CA ASN A 181 -9.14 -29.54 -3.62
C ASN A 181 -10.62 -29.29 -3.27
N GLN A 182 -10.89 -28.26 -2.50
CA GLN A 182 -12.22 -27.89 -2.02
C GLN A 182 -12.87 -26.90 -3.00
N PRO A 183 -14.05 -27.19 -3.54
CA PRO A 183 -14.82 -26.26 -4.34
C PRO A 183 -15.13 -24.99 -3.54
N ALA A 184 -14.98 -23.82 -4.19
CA ALA A 184 -15.26 -22.54 -3.58
C ALA A 184 -15.88 -21.56 -4.59
N VAL A 185 -16.70 -20.65 -4.09
CA VAL A 185 -17.33 -19.55 -4.86
C VAL A 185 -16.72 -18.25 -4.44
N LEU A 186 -16.29 -17.46 -5.41
CA LEU A 186 -15.81 -16.09 -5.18
C LEU A 186 -16.90 -15.10 -5.55
N ALA A 187 -17.49 -14.45 -4.55
CA ALA A 187 -18.41 -13.34 -4.75
C ALA A 187 -17.65 -12.01 -4.85
N THR A 188 -18.06 -11.14 -5.77
CA THR A 188 -17.46 -9.81 -5.97
C THR A 188 -18.55 -8.78 -6.15
N ILE A 189 -18.47 -7.64 -5.45
CA ILE A 189 -19.33 -6.48 -5.69
C ILE A 189 -18.91 -5.83 -7.00
N VAL A 190 -19.77 -5.88 -8.02
CA VAL A 190 -19.50 -5.28 -9.34
C VAL A 190 -20.19 -3.93 -9.55
N ALA A 191 -21.25 -3.65 -8.79
CA ALA A 191 -21.94 -2.35 -8.79
C ALA A 191 -22.60 -2.12 -7.45
N ARG A 192 -22.81 -0.85 -7.10
CA ARG A 192 -23.56 -0.46 -5.90
C ARG A 192 -24.53 0.67 -6.19
N HIS A 193 -25.61 0.71 -5.44
CA HIS A 193 -26.56 1.81 -5.44
C HIS A 193 -26.80 2.26 -3.99
N GLY A 194 -26.70 3.56 -3.73
CA GLY A 194 -26.87 4.12 -2.38
C GLY A 194 -25.65 3.92 -1.47
N SER A 195 -25.86 4.10 -0.16
CA SER A 195 -24.83 3.94 0.87
C SER A 195 -24.71 2.48 1.27
N THR A 196 -23.62 1.83 0.96
CA THR A 196 -23.31 0.46 1.34
C THR A 196 -22.01 0.41 2.13
N PRO A 197 -21.84 -0.52 3.08
CA PRO A 197 -20.65 -0.61 3.92
C PRO A 197 -19.39 -1.08 3.19
N ARG A 198 -19.52 -1.57 1.94
CA ARG A 198 -18.39 -2.05 1.12
C ARG A 198 -18.39 -1.40 -0.26
N GLU A 199 -17.18 -1.21 -0.79
CA GLU A 199 -16.96 -0.63 -2.11
C GLU A 199 -17.04 -1.68 -3.23
N VAL A 200 -17.15 -1.22 -4.47
CA VAL A 200 -17.03 -2.06 -5.66
C VAL A 200 -15.65 -2.73 -5.67
N GLY A 201 -15.62 -4.03 -5.97
CA GLY A 201 -14.40 -4.85 -5.91
C GLY A 201 -14.25 -5.64 -4.61
N ALA A 202 -15.01 -5.33 -3.55
CA ALA A 202 -15.02 -6.14 -2.33
C ALA A 202 -15.39 -7.58 -2.64
N LYS A 203 -14.70 -8.52 -1.99
CA LYS A 203 -14.81 -9.96 -2.27
C LYS A 203 -15.08 -10.76 -1.03
N MET A 204 -15.76 -11.89 -1.24
CA MET A 204 -16.02 -12.90 -0.23
C MET A 204 -15.80 -14.29 -0.84
N LEU A 205 -14.99 -15.11 -0.20
CA LEU A 205 -14.81 -16.52 -0.56
C LEU A 205 -15.73 -17.40 0.29
N ILE A 206 -16.47 -18.25 -0.38
CA ILE A 206 -17.46 -19.13 0.23
C ILE A 206 -17.11 -20.57 -0.16
N THR A 207 -17.12 -21.45 0.83
CA THR A 207 -16.95 -22.90 0.67
C THR A 207 -18.19 -23.63 1.15
N SER A 208 -18.23 -24.94 1.05
CA SER A 208 -19.29 -25.75 1.64
C SER A 208 -19.44 -25.62 3.17
N GLN A 209 -18.46 -25.04 3.84
CA GLN A 209 -18.46 -24.76 5.28
C GLN A 209 -18.93 -23.33 5.63
N GLY A 210 -19.33 -22.54 4.64
CA GLY A 210 -19.71 -21.12 4.77
C GLY A 210 -18.61 -20.17 4.33
N THR A 211 -18.62 -18.94 4.86
CA THR A 211 -17.65 -17.89 4.51
C THR A 211 -16.26 -18.26 5.02
N ALA A 212 -15.30 -18.41 4.09
CA ALA A 212 -13.91 -18.70 4.41
C ALA A 212 -13.10 -17.40 4.64
N ALA A 213 -13.36 -16.34 3.84
CA ALA A 213 -12.69 -15.03 4.00
C ALA A 213 -13.46 -13.91 3.30
N GLY A 214 -13.27 -12.68 3.74
CA GLY A 214 -13.83 -11.48 3.14
C GLY A 214 -15.29 -11.21 3.52
N SER A 215 -15.91 -10.20 2.90
CA SER A 215 -17.30 -9.80 3.13
C SER A 215 -17.80 -8.94 1.96
N VAL A 216 -19.07 -9.08 1.63
CA VAL A 216 -19.78 -8.24 0.64
C VAL A 216 -20.70 -7.20 1.30
N GLY A 217 -20.49 -6.89 2.60
CA GLY A 217 -21.16 -5.79 3.26
C GLY A 217 -22.20 -6.16 4.31
N GLY A 218 -22.37 -7.44 4.64
CA GLY A 218 -23.26 -7.92 5.69
C GLY A 218 -24.76 -7.91 5.33
N GLY A 219 -25.56 -8.32 6.30
CA GLY A 219 -27.04 -8.29 6.22
C GLY A 219 -27.63 -9.12 5.10
N ILE A 220 -28.68 -8.60 4.47
CA ILE A 220 -29.46 -9.31 3.44
C ILE A 220 -28.60 -9.70 2.24
N MET A 221 -27.64 -8.85 1.84
CA MET A 221 -26.79 -9.13 0.69
C MET A 221 -25.87 -10.32 0.94
N GLU A 222 -25.24 -10.41 2.11
CA GLU A 222 -24.44 -11.58 2.46
C GLU A 222 -25.28 -12.85 2.50
N TYR A 223 -26.46 -12.80 3.10
CA TYR A 223 -27.39 -13.93 3.14
C TYR A 223 -27.75 -14.44 1.73
N ARG A 224 -28.15 -13.53 0.82
CA ARG A 224 -28.46 -13.88 -0.58
C ARG A 224 -27.24 -14.43 -1.32
N THR A 225 -26.07 -13.85 -1.06
CA THR A 225 -24.80 -14.32 -1.67
C THR A 225 -24.45 -15.73 -1.20
N LEU A 226 -24.65 -16.03 0.09
CA LEU A 226 -24.44 -17.38 0.63
C LEU A 226 -25.40 -18.38 0.01
N GLN A 227 -26.69 -18.06 -0.11
CA GLN A 227 -27.67 -18.93 -0.77
C GLN A 227 -27.29 -19.25 -2.23
N ALA A 228 -26.93 -18.20 -3.00
CA ALA A 228 -26.49 -18.38 -4.39
C ALA A 228 -25.21 -19.23 -4.48
N ALA A 229 -24.28 -19.05 -3.54
CA ALA A 229 -23.06 -19.84 -3.49
C ALA A 229 -23.33 -21.32 -3.15
N GLU A 230 -24.25 -21.61 -2.25
CA GLU A 230 -24.69 -22.99 -1.93
C GLU A 230 -25.31 -23.69 -3.15
N GLU A 231 -26.16 -22.98 -3.91
CA GLU A 231 -26.73 -23.51 -5.16
C GLU A 231 -25.65 -23.80 -6.19
N MET A 232 -24.66 -22.94 -6.32
CA MET A 232 -23.52 -23.15 -7.24
C MET A 232 -22.64 -24.32 -6.79
N LEU A 233 -22.35 -24.44 -5.51
CA LEU A 233 -21.52 -25.53 -4.95
C LEU A 233 -22.18 -26.88 -5.05
N SER A 234 -23.52 -26.93 -4.96
CA SER A 234 -24.31 -28.15 -5.16
C SER A 234 -24.48 -28.54 -6.62
N GLY A 235 -24.10 -27.70 -7.55
CA GLY A 235 -24.31 -27.88 -8.99
C GLY A 235 -25.75 -27.59 -9.46
N ALA A 236 -26.58 -27.01 -8.60
CA ALA A 236 -27.96 -26.64 -8.91
C ALA A 236 -28.08 -25.37 -9.74
N ALA A 237 -27.00 -24.52 -9.77
CA ALA A 237 -26.98 -23.28 -10.47
C ALA A 237 -25.78 -23.15 -11.45
N ALA A 238 -25.89 -22.19 -12.37
CA ALA A 238 -24.82 -21.87 -13.32
C ALA A 238 -23.53 -21.40 -12.58
N PRO A 239 -22.33 -21.67 -13.16
CA PRO A 239 -21.05 -21.30 -12.53
C PRO A 239 -20.82 -19.79 -12.39
N VAL A 240 -21.68 -18.95 -12.95
CA VAL A 240 -21.69 -17.49 -12.79
C VAL A 240 -23.11 -16.99 -12.58
N GLN A 241 -23.34 -16.25 -11.51
CA GLN A 241 -24.62 -15.62 -11.18
C GLN A 241 -24.45 -14.14 -10.82
N ILE A 242 -25.48 -13.33 -11.05
CA ILE A 242 -25.58 -11.95 -10.55
C ILE A 242 -26.64 -11.93 -9.44
N VAL A 243 -26.24 -11.53 -8.25
CA VAL A 243 -27.10 -11.36 -7.07
C VAL A 243 -27.39 -9.87 -6.88
N THR A 244 -28.67 -9.49 -6.77
CA THR A 244 -29.13 -8.10 -6.62
C THR A 244 -30.01 -7.94 -5.38
#